data_c205161bf5aac4627a98adf060ba735f
#
_entry.id   c205161bf5aac4627a98adf060ba735f
#
_cell.length_a   1.000
_cell.length_b   1.000
_cell.length_c   1.000
_cell.angle_alpha   90.00
_cell.angle_beta   90.00
_cell.angle_gamma   90.00
#
_symmetry.space_group_name_H-M   'P 1'
#
loop_
_entity.id
_entity.type
_entity.pdbx_description
1 polymer ?
#
loop_
_entity_poly.entity_id
_entity_poly.type
_entity_poly.pdbx_seq_one_letter_code
_entity_poly.pdbx_strand_id
1 'polypeptide(L)'
;MNIHEYQAKQVLKGYGAPVADGVPIFKADEAEAAARRLPGPLYVVKSQIHAGGRGKGKFNGLAPDAKGGVRLAKSIDEVVANAGEMLGRTLVTKQTGPAGKQVNRLYIEDGADIDRELYLSLLVDRTVGRVAFVVSTEGGMDIETVAHDTPEKIVTAAIDPEAGVTASDVKKINGALKLSGDAAKDGEKLFPLLYRAFLDKDMSLLEINPLIVMKNGHLRVLDAKVSFDNNALFRHPDIVELRDTTEEDAKEIEASKYDLAYVALDGNIGCMVNGAGLAMATMDIIKLYGAEPANFLDVGGGANKEKVTAAFKIITADPNVKGILVNIFGGIMRCDVIAEGVIAAVKEVGLKVPLVVRLEGTNVELGKKIINESGLNVISADDLDDAARKIVKAVKG
;
A
#
# COMPACT_ATOMS: atom_id res chain seq x y z
N MET A 1 3.24 -5.24 2.76
CA MET A 1 3.95 -4.19 3.53
C MET A 1 4.79 -3.35 2.57
N ASN A 2 4.72 -2.03 2.69
CA ASN A 2 5.56 -1.09 1.91
C ASN A 2 6.74 -0.63 2.75
N ILE A 3 7.81 -0.19 2.07
CA ILE A 3 8.99 0.43 2.68
C ILE A 3 9.34 1.73 1.96
N HIS A 4 10.13 2.59 2.60
CA HIS A 4 10.59 3.82 2.00
C HIS A 4 11.60 3.60 0.87
N GLU A 5 11.72 4.57 -0.04
CA GLU A 5 12.67 4.53 -1.16
C GLU A 5 14.11 4.22 -0.73
N TYR A 6 14.61 4.90 0.31
CA TYR A 6 15.99 4.67 0.78
C TYR A 6 16.19 3.24 1.29
N GLN A 7 15.17 2.64 1.94
CA GLN A 7 15.19 1.26 2.40
C GLN A 7 15.15 0.28 1.21
N ALA A 8 14.27 0.55 0.23
CA ALA A 8 14.20 -0.23 -1.00
C ALA A 8 15.56 -0.25 -1.73
N LYS A 9 16.22 0.90 -1.84
CA LYS A 9 17.57 1.00 -2.42
C LYS A 9 18.61 0.23 -1.60
N GLN A 10 18.54 0.25 -0.27
CA GLN A 10 19.44 -0.53 0.59
C GLN A 10 19.25 -2.03 0.37
N VAL A 11 18.00 -2.51 0.30
CA VAL A 11 17.71 -3.91 -0.02
C VAL A 11 18.31 -4.28 -1.38
N LEU A 12 18.05 -3.49 -2.44
CA LEU A 12 18.57 -3.75 -3.77
C LEU A 12 20.10 -3.67 -3.84
N LYS A 13 20.71 -2.73 -3.11
CA LYS A 13 22.18 -2.61 -2.99
C LYS A 13 22.80 -3.86 -2.35
N GLY A 14 22.12 -4.47 -1.39
CA GLY A 14 22.51 -5.74 -0.77
C GLY A 14 22.60 -6.90 -1.77
N TYR A 15 21.83 -6.85 -2.83
CA TYR A 15 21.90 -7.80 -3.96
C TYR A 15 22.92 -7.39 -5.02
N GLY A 16 23.49 -6.19 -4.95
CA GLY A 16 24.49 -5.68 -5.91
C GLY A 16 23.91 -4.76 -6.99
N ALA A 17 22.66 -4.27 -6.85
CA ALA A 17 22.12 -3.30 -7.79
C ALA A 17 22.87 -1.97 -7.72
N PRO A 18 23.13 -1.31 -8.87
CA PRO A 18 23.77 0.00 -8.94
C PRO A 18 22.80 1.08 -8.47
N VAL A 19 22.87 1.50 -7.22
CA VAL A 19 22.11 2.59 -6.63
C VAL A 19 23.01 3.80 -6.36
N ALA A 20 22.45 5.00 -6.34
CA ALA A 20 23.18 6.18 -5.88
C ALA A 20 23.43 6.11 -4.38
N ASP A 21 24.54 6.71 -3.94
CA ASP A 21 24.82 6.87 -2.52
C ASP A 21 23.89 7.93 -1.93
N GLY A 22 23.40 7.67 -0.71
CA GLY A 22 22.50 8.59 -0.04
C GLY A 22 22.41 8.30 1.45
N VAL A 23 21.91 9.28 2.18
CA VAL A 23 21.81 9.28 3.65
C VAL A 23 20.40 9.68 4.06
N PRO A 24 19.64 8.82 4.77
CA PRO A 24 18.38 9.24 5.37
C PRO A 24 18.65 10.14 6.57
N ILE A 25 17.79 11.16 6.75
CA ILE A 25 17.79 12.05 7.91
C ILE A 25 16.39 12.11 8.52
N PHE A 26 16.34 12.25 9.84
CA PHE A 26 15.12 12.32 10.63
C PHE A 26 14.96 13.66 11.33
N LYS A 27 16.03 14.49 11.34
CA LYS A 27 16.05 15.85 11.88
C LYS A 27 16.73 16.76 10.90
N ALA A 28 16.31 18.04 10.86
CA ALA A 28 16.84 19.01 9.93
C ALA A 28 18.32 19.34 10.18
N ASP A 29 18.78 19.27 11.42
CA ASP A 29 20.17 19.50 11.83
C ASP A 29 21.15 18.39 11.38
N GLU A 30 20.63 17.23 10.95
CA GLU A 30 21.44 16.15 10.38
C GLU A 30 21.83 16.42 8.91
N ALA A 31 21.18 17.39 8.24
CA ALA A 31 21.27 17.58 6.80
C ALA A 31 22.69 17.94 6.32
N GLU A 32 23.40 18.80 7.04
CA GLU A 32 24.77 19.19 6.70
C GLU A 32 25.73 18.01 6.78
N ALA A 33 25.68 17.26 7.88
CA ALA A 33 26.52 16.08 8.09
C ALA A 33 26.23 14.98 7.05
N ALA A 34 24.97 14.80 6.67
CA ALA A 34 24.59 13.85 5.64
C ALA A 34 25.14 14.26 4.26
N ALA A 35 24.97 15.53 3.87
CA ALA A 35 25.49 16.04 2.60
C ALA A 35 27.02 15.94 2.49
N ARG A 36 27.74 16.22 3.57
CA ARG A 36 29.23 16.12 3.61
C ARG A 36 29.74 14.68 3.41
N ARG A 37 28.90 13.66 3.57
CA ARG A 37 29.25 12.23 3.33
C ARG A 37 29.12 11.84 1.87
N LEU A 38 28.54 12.68 1.02
CA LEU A 38 28.27 12.42 -0.38
C LEU A 38 29.28 13.16 -1.27
N PRO A 39 29.58 12.64 -2.47
CA PRO A 39 30.55 13.26 -3.38
C PRO A 39 30.19 14.71 -3.77
N GLY A 40 28.91 14.97 -4.07
CA GLY A 40 28.47 16.28 -4.57
C GLY A 40 29.13 16.67 -5.90
N PRO A 41 29.05 17.94 -6.33
CA PRO A 41 28.35 19.07 -5.69
C PRO A 41 26.83 19.11 -5.95
N LEU A 42 26.29 18.17 -6.72
CA LEU A 42 24.85 18.05 -6.97
C LEU A 42 24.23 17.07 -5.98
N TYR A 43 23.21 17.51 -5.27
CA TYR A 43 22.46 16.70 -4.31
C TYR A 43 20.99 16.70 -4.66
N VAL A 44 20.27 15.65 -4.21
CA VAL A 44 18.82 15.57 -4.31
C VAL A 44 18.25 15.34 -2.90
N VAL A 45 17.39 16.25 -2.45
CA VAL A 45 16.67 16.13 -1.17
C VAL A 45 15.28 15.59 -1.46
N LYS A 46 14.99 14.37 -0.99
CA LYS A 46 13.76 13.64 -1.32
C LYS A 46 12.91 13.38 -0.06
N SER A 47 11.67 13.86 -0.05
CA SER A 47 10.68 13.46 0.96
C SER A 47 10.46 11.95 0.92
N GLN A 48 10.43 11.32 2.08
CA GLN A 48 10.17 9.90 2.22
C GLN A 48 8.77 9.69 2.79
N ILE A 49 7.81 9.43 1.90
CA ILE A 49 6.43 9.04 2.20
C ILE A 49 6.05 7.86 1.29
N HIS A 50 5.10 7.03 1.71
CA HIS A 50 4.60 5.90 0.90
C HIS A 50 3.62 6.37 -0.19
N ALA A 51 4.00 7.41 -0.94
CA ALA A 51 3.22 7.92 -2.07
C ALA A 51 4.13 8.38 -3.21
N GLY A 52 3.68 8.12 -4.42
CA GLY A 52 4.30 8.60 -5.64
C GLY A 52 3.96 10.08 -5.95
N GLY A 53 4.59 10.63 -7.01
CA GLY A 53 4.35 12.00 -7.46
C GLY A 53 4.92 13.07 -6.53
N ARG A 54 5.83 12.73 -5.63
CA ARG A 54 6.44 13.64 -4.64
C ARG A 54 7.03 14.89 -5.26
N GLY A 55 7.70 14.77 -6.41
CA GLY A 55 8.32 15.91 -7.09
C GLY A 55 7.32 16.99 -7.56
N LYS A 56 6.09 16.58 -7.93
CA LYS A 56 4.98 17.47 -8.32
C LYS A 56 4.05 17.81 -7.14
N GLY A 57 4.27 17.20 -5.98
CA GLY A 57 3.48 17.43 -4.77
C GLY A 57 3.61 18.86 -4.26
N LYS A 58 2.66 19.29 -3.42
CA LYS A 58 2.62 20.61 -2.80
C LYS A 58 2.65 20.48 -1.29
N PHE A 59 3.46 21.31 -0.64
CA PHE A 59 3.50 21.36 0.81
C PHE A 59 2.44 22.29 1.36
N ASN A 60 1.70 21.85 2.36
CA ASN A 60 0.80 22.73 3.09
C ASN A 60 1.57 23.84 3.80
N GLY A 61 1.06 25.07 3.67
CA GLY A 61 1.65 26.25 4.31
C GLY A 61 2.83 26.85 3.55
N LEU A 62 3.16 26.39 2.34
CA LEU A 62 4.09 27.05 1.43
C LEU A 62 3.35 27.75 0.28
N ALA A 63 4.07 28.64 -0.42
CA ALA A 63 3.53 29.32 -1.60
C ALA A 63 3.12 28.32 -2.69
N PRO A 64 2.09 28.60 -3.52
CA PRO A 64 1.60 27.69 -4.55
C PRO A 64 2.65 27.28 -5.59
N ASP A 65 3.65 28.10 -5.81
CA ASP A 65 4.78 27.94 -6.73
C ASP A 65 6.01 27.31 -6.06
N ALA A 66 5.95 27.04 -4.74
CA ALA A 66 7.04 26.38 -4.03
C ALA A 66 7.37 25.01 -4.62
N LYS A 67 8.66 24.67 -4.56
CA LYS A 67 9.14 23.36 -5.04
C LYS A 67 8.49 22.21 -4.29
N GLY A 68 8.29 21.09 -4.97
CA GLY A 68 7.70 19.88 -4.40
C GLY A 68 8.61 19.11 -3.43
N GLY A 69 8.27 17.86 -3.20
CA GLY A 69 8.94 16.96 -2.25
C GLY A 69 10.22 16.29 -2.78
N VAL A 70 10.69 16.63 -3.99
CA VAL A 70 11.99 16.23 -4.54
C VAL A 70 12.68 17.49 -5.05
N ARG A 71 13.84 17.83 -4.46
CA ARG A 71 14.51 19.10 -4.74
C ARG A 71 15.98 18.90 -5.05
N LEU A 72 16.44 19.48 -6.14
CA LEU A 72 17.86 19.58 -6.46
C LEU A 72 18.51 20.68 -5.59
N ALA A 73 19.71 20.41 -5.10
CA ALA A 73 20.55 21.35 -4.38
C ALA A 73 21.98 21.30 -4.94
N LYS A 74 22.58 22.48 -5.17
CA LYS A 74 23.92 22.63 -5.75
C LYS A 74 24.99 22.97 -4.70
N SER A 75 24.58 23.07 -3.45
CA SER A 75 25.45 23.31 -2.31
C SER A 75 24.91 22.66 -1.06
N ILE A 76 25.75 22.49 -0.04
CA ILE A 76 25.34 21.97 1.26
C ILE A 76 24.35 22.93 1.92
N ASP A 77 24.54 24.25 1.77
CA ASP A 77 23.62 25.24 2.34
C ASP A 77 22.21 25.10 1.73
N GLU A 78 22.11 24.84 0.44
CA GLU A 78 20.82 24.55 -0.21
C GLU A 78 20.20 23.25 0.30
N VAL A 79 21.00 22.22 0.60
CA VAL A 79 20.52 20.97 1.21
C VAL A 79 19.92 21.26 2.58
N VAL A 80 20.62 22.00 3.42
CA VAL A 80 20.17 22.40 4.78
C VAL A 80 18.88 23.20 4.70
N ALA A 81 18.82 24.21 3.82
CA ALA A 81 17.64 25.04 3.62
C ALA A 81 16.41 24.20 3.17
N ASN A 82 16.61 23.32 2.18
CA ASN A 82 15.56 22.43 1.71
C ASN A 82 15.08 21.46 2.81
N ALA A 83 16.01 20.90 3.59
CA ALA A 83 15.67 19.99 4.69
C ALA A 83 14.83 20.71 5.76
N GLY A 84 15.20 21.91 6.16
CA GLY A 84 14.47 22.72 7.12
C GLY A 84 13.07 23.12 6.64
N GLU A 85 12.92 23.33 5.33
CA GLU A 85 11.61 23.66 4.76
C GLU A 85 10.70 22.44 4.58
N MET A 86 11.25 21.27 4.29
CA MET A 86 10.47 20.08 3.92
C MET A 86 10.08 19.20 5.12
N LEU A 87 10.99 19.04 6.09
CA LEU A 87 10.82 18.12 7.21
C LEU A 87 9.70 18.60 8.16
N GLY A 88 8.84 17.70 8.59
CA GLY A 88 7.72 17.99 9.47
C GLY A 88 6.48 18.57 8.78
N ARG A 89 6.58 19.00 7.51
CA ARG A 89 5.43 19.50 6.76
C ARG A 89 4.63 18.39 6.10
N THR A 90 3.36 18.69 5.81
CA THR A 90 2.48 17.79 5.06
C THR A 90 2.65 18.01 3.56
N LEU A 91 3.02 16.95 2.85
CA LEU A 91 3.11 16.90 1.40
C LEU A 91 1.84 16.32 0.82
N VAL A 92 1.18 17.06 -0.06
CA VAL A 92 -0.01 16.65 -0.80
C VAL A 92 0.40 16.23 -2.21
N THR A 93 0.07 15.00 -2.60
CA THR A 93 0.28 14.47 -3.94
C THR A 93 -1.04 13.92 -4.49
N LYS A 94 -1.07 13.55 -5.79
CA LYS A 94 -2.25 12.89 -6.37
C LYS A 94 -2.61 11.60 -5.60
N GLN A 95 -1.61 10.86 -5.13
CA GLN A 95 -1.81 9.57 -4.44
C GLN A 95 -2.18 9.72 -2.96
N THR A 96 -1.73 10.78 -2.28
CA THR A 96 -2.12 11.02 -0.87
C THR A 96 -3.52 11.60 -0.73
N GLY A 97 -4.11 12.08 -1.82
CA GLY A 97 -5.32 12.89 -1.75
C GLY A 97 -5.10 14.22 -1.00
N PRO A 98 -6.18 14.98 -0.74
CA PRO A 98 -6.10 16.33 -0.16
C PRO A 98 -5.60 16.36 1.30
N ALA A 99 -5.72 15.26 2.04
CA ALA A 99 -5.20 15.16 3.41
C ALA A 99 -3.67 15.23 3.44
N GLY A 100 -3.00 14.73 2.40
CA GLY A 100 -1.55 14.66 2.33
C GLY A 100 -0.94 13.67 3.33
N LYS A 101 0.40 13.63 3.36
CA LYS A 101 1.19 12.87 4.34
C LYS A 101 2.26 13.76 4.94
N GLN A 102 2.47 13.64 6.25
CA GLN A 102 3.55 14.36 6.93
C GLN A 102 4.90 13.77 6.56
N VAL A 103 5.86 14.62 6.22
CA VAL A 103 7.24 14.22 5.89
C VAL A 103 8.04 14.10 7.18
N ASN A 104 8.16 12.90 7.71
CA ASN A 104 8.88 12.61 8.95
C ASN A 104 10.35 12.28 8.72
N ARG A 105 10.78 12.13 7.47
CA ARG A 105 12.17 11.83 7.07
C ARG A 105 12.44 12.29 5.67
N LEU A 106 13.71 12.57 5.41
CA LEU A 106 14.21 12.91 4.09
C LEU A 106 15.33 11.95 3.71
N TYR A 107 15.56 11.80 2.41
CA TYR A 107 16.70 11.10 1.86
C TYR A 107 17.53 12.10 1.06
N ILE A 108 18.78 12.31 1.48
CA ILE A 108 19.74 13.16 0.77
C ILE A 108 20.60 12.25 -0.07
N GLU A 109 20.56 12.41 -1.37
CA GLU A 109 21.18 11.52 -2.33
C GLU A 109 22.16 12.28 -3.22
N ASP A 110 23.23 11.60 -3.62
CA ASP A 110 24.17 12.12 -4.62
C ASP A 110 23.49 12.23 -5.97
N GLY A 111 23.65 13.36 -6.64
CA GLY A 111 23.02 13.63 -7.92
C GLY A 111 23.55 12.72 -9.03
N ALA A 112 22.72 12.44 -10.03
CA ALA A 112 23.09 11.64 -11.19
C ALA A 112 23.10 12.50 -12.45
N ASP A 113 24.08 12.24 -13.33
CA ASP A 113 24.15 12.86 -14.66
C ASP A 113 23.36 11.98 -15.63
N ILE A 114 22.07 12.31 -15.78
CA ILE A 114 21.07 11.50 -16.50
C ILE A 114 21.16 11.76 -18.00
N ASP A 115 21.23 10.69 -18.79
CA ASP A 115 21.03 10.71 -20.24
C ASP A 115 19.59 10.35 -20.60
N ARG A 116 19.09 9.21 -20.09
CA ARG A 116 17.72 8.74 -20.35
C ARG A 116 17.08 8.16 -19.09
N GLU A 117 15.76 8.35 -18.98
CA GLU A 117 14.93 7.75 -17.94
C GLU A 117 14.10 6.62 -18.52
N LEU A 118 14.05 5.50 -17.81
CA LEU A 118 13.39 4.26 -18.21
C LEU A 118 12.48 3.79 -17.07
N TYR A 119 11.44 3.04 -17.42
CA TYR A 119 10.59 2.35 -16.46
C TYR A 119 10.91 0.86 -16.42
N LEU A 120 11.01 0.31 -15.24
CA LEU A 120 11.13 -1.13 -15.01
C LEU A 120 10.37 -1.52 -13.75
N SER A 121 9.54 -2.55 -13.85
CA SER A 121 8.93 -3.16 -12.66
C SER A 121 8.92 -4.69 -12.77
N LEU A 122 8.86 -5.34 -11.60
CA LEU A 122 8.53 -6.76 -11.47
C LEU A 122 7.25 -6.88 -10.64
N LEU A 123 6.37 -7.73 -11.09
CA LEU A 123 5.12 -8.08 -10.42
C LEU A 123 4.69 -9.50 -10.79
N VAL A 124 3.70 -10.03 -10.08
CA VAL A 124 3.06 -11.28 -10.45
C VAL A 124 1.97 -10.99 -11.50
N ASP A 125 2.21 -11.40 -12.74
CA ASP A 125 1.19 -11.38 -13.78
C ASP A 125 0.19 -12.52 -13.55
N ARG A 126 -1.00 -12.15 -13.08
CA ARG A 126 -2.06 -13.12 -12.75
C ARG A 126 -2.67 -13.80 -13.96
N THR A 127 -2.53 -13.22 -15.15
CA THR A 127 -3.06 -13.80 -16.40
C THR A 127 -2.31 -15.06 -16.78
N VAL A 128 -0.98 -15.04 -16.60
CA VAL A 128 -0.10 -16.17 -16.93
C VAL A 128 0.43 -16.90 -15.69
N GLY A 129 0.15 -16.41 -14.48
CA GLY A 129 0.57 -17.01 -13.21
C GLY A 129 2.09 -17.01 -12.99
N ARG A 130 2.80 -15.99 -13.47
CA ARG A 130 4.27 -15.90 -13.44
C ARG A 130 4.72 -14.52 -13.01
N VAL A 131 5.91 -14.41 -12.45
CA VAL A 131 6.58 -13.13 -12.27
C VAL A 131 6.96 -12.58 -13.64
N ALA A 132 6.67 -11.32 -13.88
CA ALA A 132 6.96 -10.65 -15.15
C ALA A 132 7.68 -9.33 -14.93
N PHE A 133 8.60 -9.03 -15.83
CA PHE A 133 9.09 -7.67 -16.01
C PHE A 133 8.10 -6.89 -16.88
N VAL A 134 7.78 -5.68 -16.44
CA VAL A 134 7.06 -4.69 -17.22
C VAL A 134 8.01 -3.53 -17.42
N VAL A 135 8.32 -3.21 -18.68
CA VAL A 135 9.35 -2.22 -19.02
C VAL A 135 8.86 -1.23 -20.07
N SER A 136 9.36 0.00 -20.01
CA SER A 136 9.06 1.05 -20.97
C SER A 136 10.23 2.02 -21.12
N THR A 137 10.35 2.64 -22.30
CA THR A 137 11.25 3.79 -22.51
C THR A 137 10.74 5.09 -21.91
N GLU A 138 9.52 5.10 -21.37
CA GLU A 138 8.87 6.26 -20.73
C GLU A 138 9.07 6.23 -19.22
N GLY A 139 10.28 6.53 -18.77
CA GLY A 139 10.61 6.64 -17.34
C GLY A 139 10.24 8.00 -16.73
N GLY A 140 10.16 8.05 -15.40
CA GLY A 140 9.81 9.28 -14.67
C GLY A 140 8.36 9.74 -14.83
N MET A 141 7.54 8.95 -15.53
CA MET A 141 6.13 9.20 -15.79
C MET A 141 5.24 8.25 -15.00
N ASP A 142 3.96 8.61 -14.90
CA ASP A 142 2.90 7.74 -14.39
C ASP A 142 2.65 6.61 -15.40
N ILE A 143 2.97 5.38 -15.04
CA ILE A 143 2.93 4.23 -15.96
C ILE A 143 1.50 3.87 -16.37
N GLU A 144 0.51 4.12 -15.52
CA GLU A 144 -0.90 3.91 -15.85
C GLU A 144 -1.33 4.85 -16.99
N THR A 145 -0.84 6.08 -16.98
CA THR A 145 -1.06 7.03 -18.10
C THR A 145 -0.40 6.52 -19.38
N VAL A 146 0.83 6.01 -19.32
CA VAL A 146 1.51 5.41 -20.47
C VAL A 146 0.75 4.19 -20.99
N ALA A 147 0.24 3.34 -20.07
CA ALA A 147 -0.54 2.15 -20.43
C ALA A 147 -1.86 2.50 -21.12
N HIS A 148 -2.48 3.62 -20.74
CA HIS A 148 -3.72 4.09 -21.35
C HIS A 148 -3.47 4.76 -22.72
N ASP A 149 -2.50 5.68 -22.79
CA ASP A 149 -2.31 6.56 -23.95
C ASP A 149 -1.44 5.95 -25.03
N THR A 150 -0.45 5.13 -24.66
CA THR A 150 0.57 4.54 -25.56
C THR A 150 0.95 3.12 -25.14
N PRO A 151 -0.03 2.16 -25.11
CA PRO A 151 0.19 0.80 -24.62
C PRO A 151 1.28 0.04 -25.37
N GLU A 152 1.56 0.39 -26.64
CA GLU A 152 2.62 -0.19 -27.44
C GLU A 152 4.04 0.11 -26.92
N LYS A 153 4.19 1.10 -26.03
CA LYS A 153 5.46 1.42 -25.37
C LYS A 153 5.75 0.56 -24.16
N ILE A 154 4.79 -0.26 -23.72
CA ILE A 154 4.94 -1.17 -22.60
C ILE A 154 5.20 -2.58 -23.10
N VAL A 155 6.28 -3.16 -22.65
CA VAL A 155 6.64 -4.54 -22.97
C VAL A 155 6.64 -5.38 -21.72
N THR A 156 5.89 -6.51 -21.74
CA THR A 156 5.87 -7.48 -20.66
C THR A 156 6.71 -8.70 -21.03
N ALA A 157 7.58 -9.13 -20.13
CA ALA A 157 8.38 -10.33 -20.23
C ALA A 157 8.12 -11.24 -19.02
N ALA A 158 7.22 -12.21 -19.18
CA ALA A 158 6.96 -13.23 -18.16
C ALA A 158 8.14 -14.20 -18.08
N ILE A 159 8.61 -14.47 -16.86
CA ILE A 159 9.78 -15.30 -16.61
C ILE A 159 9.31 -16.72 -16.24
N ASP A 160 9.97 -17.71 -16.82
CA ASP A 160 9.76 -19.09 -16.42
C ASP A 160 10.36 -19.35 -15.04
N PRO A 161 9.58 -19.84 -14.07
CA PRO A 161 10.09 -20.01 -12.70
C PRO A 161 11.15 -21.11 -12.58
N GLU A 162 11.18 -22.08 -13.50
CA GLU A 162 12.19 -23.17 -13.47
C GLU A 162 13.50 -22.71 -14.13
N ALA A 163 13.41 -21.95 -15.23
CA ALA A 163 14.58 -21.48 -15.95
C ALA A 163 15.20 -20.21 -15.35
N GLY A 164 14.38 -19.40 -14.61
CA GLY A 164 14.77 -18.07 -14.20
C GLY A 164 14.94 -17.11 -15.37
N VAL A 165 15.64 -16.00 -15.15
CA VAL A 165 15.91 -15.01 -16.20
C VAL A 165 16.99 -15.55 -17.15
N THR A 166 16.59 -15.84 -18.39
CA THR A 166 17.48 -16.39 -19.42
C THR A 166 18.13 -15.27 -20.25
N ALA A 167 19.16 -15.62 -21.04
CA ALA A 167 19.76 -14.70 -22.00
C ALA A 167 18.76 -14.16 -23.04
N SER A 168 17.73 -14.97 -23.38
CA SER A 168 16.63 -14.55 -24.26
C SER A 168 15.78 -13.46 -23.63
N ASP A 169 15.46 -13.60 -22.32
CA ASP A 169 14.69 -12.60 -21.58
C ASP A 169 15.47 -11.29 -21.46
N VAL A 170 16.75 -11.38 -21.09
CA VAL A 170 17.65 -10.22 -21.05
C VAL A 170 17.69 -9.51 -22.39
N LYS A 171 17.84 -10.25 -23.49
CA LYS A 171 17.83 -9.68 -24.84
C LYS A 171 16.51 -8.98 -25.16
N LYS A 172 15.38 -9.59 -24.78
CA LYS A 172 14.05 -9.00 -24.96
C LYS A 172 13.91 -7.70 -24.17
N ILE A 173 14.32 -7.69 -22.90
CA ILE A 173 14.23 -6.51 -22.01
C ILE A 173 15.17 -5.40 -22.51
N ASN A 174 16.44 -5.74 -22.81
CA ASN A 174 17.41 -4.79 -23.38
C ASN A 174 16.88 -4.15 -24.68
N GLY A 175 16.27 -4.95 -25.55
CA GLY A 175 15.68 -4.47 -26.80
C GLY A 175 14.50 -3.53 -26.57
N ALA A 176 13.61 -3.87 -25.64
CA ALA A 176 12.45 -3.03 -25.28
C ALA A 176 12.89 -1.68 -24.69
N LEU A 177 13.91 -1.68 -23.84
CA LEU A 177 14.50 -0.47 -23.24
C LEU A 177 15.48 0.26 -24.17
N LYS A 178 15.74 -0.28 -25.35
CA LYS A 178 16.72 0.25 -26.32
C LYS A 178 18.11 0.45 -25.70
N LEU A 179 18.55 -0.52 -24.86
CA LEU A 179 19.87 -0.50 -24.24
C LEU A 179 20.93 -0.98 -25.22
N SER A 180 22.10 -0.35 -25.17
CA SER A 180 23.26 -0.70 -25.98
C SER A 180 24.55 -0.46 -25.17
N GLY A 181 25.69 -0.97 -25.67
CA GLY A 181 26.99 -0.74 -25.05
C GLY A 181 27.04 -1.24 -23.61
N ASP A 182 27.56 -0.40 -22.71
CA ASP A 182 27.74 -0.77 -21.30
C ASP A 182 26.40 -0.87 -20.56
N ALA A 183 25.37 -0.07 -20.90
CA ALA A 183 24.05 -0.22 -20.35
C ALA A 183 23.42 -1.59 -20.63
N ALA A 184 23.64 -2.16 -21.82
CA ALA A 184 23.15 -3.51 -22.14
C ALA A 184 23.88 -4.58 -21.32
N LYS A 185 25.18 -4.44 -21.11
CA LYS A 185 26.00 -5.35 -20.24
C LYS A 185 25.57 -5.22 -18.78
N ASP A 186 25.26 -4.02 -18.31
CA ASP A 186 24.71 -3.81 -16.97
C ASP A 186 23.35 -4.49 -16.83
N GLY A 187 22.49 -4.43 -17.87
CA GLY A 187 21.21 -5.14 -17.91
C GLY A 187 21.34 -6.65 -17.78
N GLU A 188 22.38 -7.25 -18.39
CA GLU A 188 22.67 -8.70 -18.27
C GLU A 188 22.90 -9.14 -16.80
N LYS A 189 23.40 -8.25 -15.98
CA LYS A 189 23.65 -8.50 -14.55
C LYS A 189 22.45 -8.07 -13.69
N LEU A 190 21.85 -6.92 -14.02
CA LEU A 190 20.81 -6.29 -13.21
C LEU A 190 19.51 -7.09 -13.22
N PHE A 191 19.01 -7.52 -14.40
CA PHE A 191 17.70 -8.16 -14.47
C PHE A 191 17.63 -9.49 -13.71
N PRO A 192 18.60 -10.43 -13.84
CA PRO A 192 18.62 -11.64 -13.01
C PRO A 192 18.71 -11.34 -11.52
N LEU A 193 19.46 -10.30 -11.14
CA LEU A 193 19.63 -9.86 -9.75
C LEU A 193 18.29 -9.33 -9.19
N LEU A 194 17.56 -8.49 -9.92
CA LEU A 194 16.26 -7.96 -9.50
C LEU A 194 15.22 -9.06 -9.34
N TYR A 195 15.19 -10.02 -10.29
CA TYR A 195 14.32 -11.18 -10.23
C TYR A 195 14.60 -12.04 -8.98
N ARG A 196 15.87 -12.29 -8.72
CA ARG A 196 16.31 -13.01 -7.52
C ARG A 196 15.91 -12.27 -6.23
N ALA A 197 16.15 -10.95 -6.15
CA ALA A 197 15.75 -10.15 -5.01
C ALA A 197 14.23 -10.19 -4.78
N PHE A 198 13.45 -10.14 -5.87
CA PHE A 198 12.00 -10.23 -5.85
C PHE A 198 11.53 -11.55 -5.24
N LEU A 199 12.10 -12.69 -5.67
CA LEU A 199 11.75 -14.00 -5.14
C LEU A 199 12.26 -14.23 -3.72
N ASP A 200 13.54 -13.94 -3.45
CA ASP A 200 14.19 -14.19 -2.15
C ASP A 200 13.52 -13.42 -1.00
N LYS A 201 12.90 -12.28 -1.30
CA LYS A 201 12.26 -11.40 -0.30
C LYS A 201 10.74 -11.42 -0.36
N ASP A 202 10.14 -12.31 -1.15
CA ASP A 202 8.68 -12.37 -1.35
C ASP A 202 8.08 -11.00 -1.67
N MET A 203 8.68 -10.30 -2.62
CA MET A 203 8.13 -9.03 -3.06
C MET A 203 6.85 -9.25 -3.84
N SER A 204 5.85 -8.40 -3.64
CA SER A 204 4.63 -8.34 -4.45
C SER A 204 4.74 -7.31 -5.57
N LEU A 205 5.60 -6.31 -5.38
CA LEU A 205 5.95 -5.29 -6.37
C LEU A 205 7.39 -4.85 -6.14
N LEU A 206 8.15 -4.76 -7.22
CA LEU A 206 9.39 -3.99 -7.31
C LEU A 206 9.27 -3.05 -8.50
N GLU A 207 9.21 -1.76 -8.26
CA GLU A 207 9.12 -0.72 -9.29
C GLU A 207 10.34 0.17 -9.21
N ILE A 208 10.98 0.38 -10.34
CA ILE A 208 12.10 1.31 -10.52
C ILE A 208 11.64 2.36 -11.54
N ASN A 209 11.36 3.56 -11.05
CA ASN A 209 10.82 4.64 -11.86
C ASN A 209 11.37 6.02 -11.44
N PRO A 210 12.51 6.44 -12.06
CA PRO A 210 13.16 5.82 -13.20
C PRO A 210 14.32 4.87 -12.86
N LEU A 211 14.52 3.89 -13.74
CA LEU A 211 15.83 3.33 -14.01
C LEU A 211 16.51 4.27 -15.01
N ILE A 212 17.75 4.70 -14.77
CA ILE A 212 18.41 5.65 -15.66
C ILE A 212 19.59 5.04 -16.40
N VAL A 213 19.80 5.53 -17.62
CA VAL A 213 21.08 5.46 -18.30
C VAL A 213 21.80 6.76 -17.98
N MET A 214 22.98 6.66 -17.39
CA MET A 214 23.83 7.83 -17.11
C MET A 214 24.61 8.25 -18.37
N LYS A 215 25.08 9.48 -18.42
CA LYS A 215 25.92 9.97 -19.56
C LYS A 215 27.20 9.18 -19.75
N ASN A 216 27.69 8.50 -18.72
CA ASN A 216 28.83 7.59 -18.85
C ASN A 216 28.46 6.22 -19.43
N GLY A 217 27.20 6.02 -19.85
CA GLY A 217 26.69 4.82 -20.49
C GLY A 217 26.26 3.69 -19.57
N HIS A 218 26.36 3.84 -18.24
CA HIS A 218 25.97 2.81 -17.26
C HIS A 218 24.55 2.98 -16.74
N LEU A 219 23.93 1.87 -16.29
CA LEU A 219 22.65 1.86 -15.61
C LEU A 219 22.76 2.26 -14.14
N ARG A 220 21.73 2.94 -13.62
CA ARG A 220 21.58 3.24 -12.19
C ARG A 220 20.10 3.23 -11.79
N VAL A 221 19.79 2.66 -10.64
CA VAL A 221 18.48 2.74 -9.99
C VAL A 221 18.38 4.11 -9.32
N LEU A 222 17.46 4.97 -9.78
CA LEU A 222 17.32 6.33 -9.25
C LEU A 222 16.19 6.45 -8.22
N ASP A 223 15.06 5.80 -8.47
CA ASP A 223 13.96 5.70 -7.52
C ASP A 223 13.44 4.26 -7.50
N ALA A 224 13.12 3.77 -6.32
CA ALA A 224 12.65 2.40 -6.13
C ALA A 224 11.49 2.36 -5.14
N LYS A 225 10.43 1.65 -5.53
CA LYS A 225 9.29 1.32 -4.69
C LYS A 225 9.19 -0.19 -4.56
N VAL A 226 9.18 -0.69 -3.34
CA VAL A 226 9.08 -2.12 -3.05
C VAL A 226 7.93 -2.38 -2.09
N SER A 227 7.14 -3.38 -2.44
CA SER A 227 6.10 -3.94 -1.58
C SER A 227 6.34 -5.42 -1.37
N PHE A 228 6.08 -5.91 -0.18
CA PHE A 228 6.25 -7.31 0.20
C PHE A 228 4.91 -7.99 0.44
N ASP A 229 4.85 -9.30 0.22
CA ASP A 229 3.71 -10.11 0.58
C ASP A 229 3.58 -10.18 2.11
N ASN A 230 2.49 -9.65 2.65
CA ASN A 230 2.24 -9.67 4.10
C ASN A 230 2.19 -11.10 4.66
N ASN A 231 1.74 -12.07 3.85
CA ASN A 231 1.64 -13.46 4.27
C ASN A 231 3.02 -14.15 4.41
N ALA A 232 4.06 -13.56 3.85
CA ALA A 232 5.43 -14.09 3.91
C ALA A 232 6.32 -13.39 4.95
N LEU A 233 5.87 -12.30 5.58
CA LEU A 233 6.67 -11.50 6.50
C LEU A 233 7.18 -12.29 7.71
N PHE A 234 6.50 -13.35 8.12
CA PHE A 234 6.95 -14.22 9.23
C PHE A 234 8.34 -14.83 9.02
N ARG A 235 8.78 -14.96 7.77
CA ARG A 235 10.11 -15.49 7.40
C ARG A 235 11.12 -14.40 7.02
N HIS A 236 10.72 -13.12 7.09
CA HIS A 236 11.56 -11.96 6.77
C HIS A 236 11.61 -10.95 7.92
N PRO A 237 12.18 -11.30 9.09
CA PRO A 237 12.27 -10.38 10.23
C PRO A 237 13.06 -9.10 9.89
N ASP A 238 14.10 -9.20 9.05
CA ASP A 238 14.86 -8.07 8.55
C ASP A 238 14.01 -7.06 7.74
N ILE A 239 13.00 -7.55 7.03
CA ILE A 239 12.07 -6.68 6.31
C ILE A 239 11.03 -6.07 7.27
N VAL A 240 10.56 -6.84 8.26
CA VAL A 240 9.61 -6.35 9.27
C VAL A 240 10.20 -5.16 10.05
N GLU A 241 11.50 -5.16 10.34
CA GLU A 241 12.20 -4.05 11.00
C GLU A 241 12.16 -2.73 10.19
N LEU A 242 11.94 -2.80 8.88
CA LEU A 242 11.83 -1.63 8.00
C LEU A 242 10.45 -0.98 8.01
N ARG A 243 9.46 -1.60 8.69
CA ARG A 243 8.07 -1.12 8.71
C ARG A 243 7.96 0.25 9.35
N ASP A 244 7.25 1.14 8.67
CA ASP A 244 6.90 2.46 9.20
C ASP A 244 5.39 2.56 9.44
N THR A 245 4.97 2.36 10.67
CA THR A 245 3.56 2.41 11.05
C THR A 245 2.95 3.82 10.94
N THR A 246 3.76 4.89 10.85
CA THR A 246 3.25 6.26 10.64
C THR A 246 2.72 6.48 9.22
N GLU A 247 3.06 5.60 8.30
CA GLU A 247 2.60 5.61 6.91
C GLU A 247 1.35 4.75 6.68
N GLU A 248 1.00 3.89 7.64
CA GLU A 248 -0.15 3.00 7.56
C GLU A 248 -1.43 3.65 8.10
N ASP A 249 -2.59 3.06 7.80
CA ASP A 249 -3.86 3.50 8.40
C ASP A 249 -3.94 3.06 9.86
N ALA A 250 -4.30 3.98 10.74
CA ALA A 250 -4.34 3.71 12.18
C ALA A 250 -5.35 2.62 12.57
N LYS A 251 -6.45 2.47 11.81
CA LYS A 251 -7.46 1.44 12.05
C LYS A 251 -6.95 0.07 11.59
N GLU A 252 -6.19 0.02 10.48
CA GLU A 252 -5.55 -1.22 10.00
C GLU A 252 -4.48 -1.70 10.99
N ILE A 253 -3.70 -0.77 11.56
CA ILE A 253 -2.73 -1.08 12.62
C ILE A 253 -3.46 -1.62 13.86
N GLU A 254 -4.53 -0.96 14.29
CA GLU A 254 -5.30 -1.40 15.46
C GLU A 254 -5.91 -2.79 15.22
N ALA A 255 -6.49 -3.03 14.04
CA ALA A 255 -7.06 -4.31 13.64
C ALA A 255 -6.02 -5.45 13.67
N SER A 256 -4.80 -5.17 13.24
CA SER A 256 -3.73 -6.17 13.22
C SER A 256 -3.34 -6.70 14.61
N LYS A 257 -3.54 -5.92 15.67
CA LYS A 257 -3.29 -6.36 17.06
C LYS A 257 -4.23 -7.48 17.52
N TYR A 258 -5.39 -7.58 16.88
CA TYR A 258 -6.42 -8.58 17.17
C TYR A 258 -6.50 -9.67 16.08
N ASP A 259 -5.54 -9.70 15.17
CA ASP A 259 -5.54 -10.63 14.04
C ASP A 259 -6.87 -10.53 13.23
N LEU A 260 -7.27 -9.30 12.95
CA LEU A 260 -8.41 -8.95 12.11
C LEU A 260 -7.90 -8.48 10.74
N ALA A 261 -8.46 -9.03 9.67
CA ALA A 261 -8.21 -8.52 8.32
C ALA A 261 -9.11 -7.31 8.07
N TYR A 262 -8.56 -6.12 8.12
CA TYR A 262 -9.26 -4.84 7.96
C TYR A 262 -8.63 -4.01 6.85
N VAL A 263 -9.47 -3.41 6.02
CA VAL A 263 -9.08 -2.38 5.03
C VAL A 263 -10.08 -1.22 5.15
N ALA A 264 -9.56 -0.01 5.36
CA ALA A 264 -10.36 1.21 5.40
C ALA A 264 -10.85 1.59 3.98
N LEU A 265 -12.10 2.01 3.87
CA LEU A 265 -12.73 2.52 2.65
C LEU A 265 -13.45 3.84 2.94
N ASP A 266 -13.87 4.55 1.89
CA ASP A 266 -14.44 5.90 2.00
C ASP A 266 -15.98 5.94 2.20
N GLY A 267 -16.60 4.81 2.49
CA GLY A 267 -18.06 4.72 2.60
C GLY A 267 -18.64 5.09 3.96
N ASN A 268 -19.91 4.76 4.15
CA ASN A 268 -20.69 5.11 5.35
C ASN A 268 -21.38 3.91 6.02
N ILE A 269 -21.25 2.69 5.47
CA ILE A 269 -21.76 1.46 6.07
C ILE A 269 -20.58 0.61 6.53
N GLY A 270 -20.44 0.46 7.85
CA GLY A 270 -19.47 -0.44 8.44
C GLY A 270 -19.84 -1.89 8.21
N CYS A 271 -18.86 -2.72 7.85
CA CYS A 271 -19.06 -4.14 7.56
C CYS A 271 -18.28 -5.01 8.56
N MET A 272 -18.92 -6.03 9.12
CA MET A 272 -18.27 -7.08 9.91
C MET A 272 -18.75 -8.44 9.42
N VAL A 273 -17.82 -9.24 8.91
CA VAL A 273 -18.13 -10.50 8.21
C VAL A 273 -17.13 -11.57 8.63
N ASN A 274 -17.49 -12.84 8.53
CA ASN A 274 -16.56 -13.95 8.66
C ASN A 274 -16.30 -14.61 7.31
N GLY A 275 -15.10 -14.41 6.80
CA GLY A 275 -14.64 -14.92 5.52
C GLY A 275 -14.57 -13.86 4.42
N ALA A 276 -13.42 -13.76 3.79
CA ALA A 276 -13.10 -12.72 2.82
C ALA A 276 -14.06 -12.69 1.60
N GLY A 277 -14.47 -13.86 1.09
CA GLY A 277 -15.43 -13.95 -0.02
C GLY A 277 -16.80 -13.40 0.35
N LEU A 278 -17.28 -13.70 1.57
CA LEU A 278 -18.54 -13.17 2.08
C LEU A 278 -18.44 -11.66 2.34
N ALA A 279 -17.29 -11.16 2.80
CA ALA A 279 -17.05 -9.73 2.98
C ALA A 279 -17.11 -8.99 1.64
N MET A 280 -16.48 -9.49 0.59
CA MET A 280 -16.57 -8.90 -0.75
C MET A 280 -18.01 -8.89 -1.27
N ALA A 281 -18.73 -10.01 -1.19
CA ALA A 281 -20.14 -10.08 -1.59
C ALA A 281 -21.03 -9.11 -0.79
N THR A 282 -20.75 -8.91 0.50
CA THR A 282 -21.45 -7.95 1.36
C THR A 282 -21.23 -6.52 0.89
N MET A 283 -20.00 -6.17 0.55
CA MET A 283 -19.68 -4.84 0.02
C MET A 283 -20.33 -4.60 -1.34
N ASP A 284 -20.30 -5.59 -2.23
CA ASP A 284 -20.91 -5.49 -3.56
C ASP A 284 -22.41 -5.25 -3.49
N ILE A 285 -23.12 -5.98 -2.62
CA ILE A 285 -24.57 -5.81 -2.50
C ILE A 285 -24.93 -4.46 -1.85
N ILE A 286 -24.15 -3.95 -0.91
CA ILE A 286 -24.32 -2.59 -0.37
C ILE A 286 -24.24 -1.56 -1.50
N LYS A 287 -23.26 -1.70 -2.41
CA LYS A 287 -23.11 -0.81 -3.57
C LYS A 287 -24.28 -0.95 -4.55
N LEU A 288 -24.76 -2.17 -4.78
CA LEU A 288 -25.92 -2.43 -5.63
C LEU A 288 -27.15 -1.67 -5.14
N TYR A 289 -27.34 -1.53 -3.82
CA TYR A 289 -28.43 -0.75 -3.22
C TYR A 289 -28.11 0.75 -3.08
N GLY A 290 -27.04 1.22 -3.69
CA GLY A 290 -26.67 2.64 -3.80
C GLY A 290 -26.15 3.27 -2.51
N ALA A 291 -25.43 2.50 -1.70
CA ALA A 291 -24.65 2.98 -0.58
C ALA A 291 -23.18 2.53 -0.72
N GLU A 292 -22.29 3.01 0.15
CA GLU A 292 -20.86 2.74 0.06
C GLU A 292 -20.36 2.07 1.34
N PRO A 293 -19.61 0.93 1.23
CA PRO A 293 -18.98 0.29 2.38
C PRO A 293 -17.85 1.16 2.94
N ALA A 294 -17.81 1.30 4.27
CA ALA A 294 -16.78 2.05 4.99
C ALA A 294 -15.51 1.24 5.23
N ASN A 295 -15.59 -0.07 5.14
CA ASN A 295 -14.47 -0.97 5.36
C ASN A 295 -14.73 -2.36 4.80
N PHE A 296 -13.65 -3.06 4.47
CA PHE A 296 -13.60 -4.53 4.48
C PHE A 296 -13.22 -4.97 5.89
N LEU A 297 -13.88 -5.96 6.45
CA LEU A 297 -13.47 -6.58 7.71
C LEU A 297 -13.88 -8.05 7.75
N ASP A 298 -12.88 -8.92 7.86
CA ASP A 298 -13.04 -10.35 8.10
C ASP A 298 -12.57 -10.69 9.50
N VAL A 299 -13.50 -11.12 10.36
CA VAL A 299 -13.17 -11.54 11.73
C VAL A 299 -12.62 -12.97 11.82
N GLY A 300 -12.60 -13.69 10.67
CA GLY A 300 -12.14 -15.07 10.60
C GLY A 300 -13.12 -16.10 11.18
N GLY A 301 -12.86 -17.37 10.90
CA GLY A 301 -13.71 -18.49 11.35
C GLY A 301 -13.60 -18.83 12.85
N GLY A 302 -12.67 -18.21 13.58
CA GLY A 302 -12.45 -18.43 15.01
C GLY A 302 -12.74 -17.20 15.86
N ALA A 303 -13.59 -16.25 15.40
CA ALA A 303 -13.87 -15.03 16.14
C ALA A 303 -14.51 -15.33 17.52
N ASN A 304 -13.94 -14.71 18.52
CA ASN A 304 -14.42 -14.73 19.89
C ASN A 304 -14.98 -13.35 20.28
N LYS A 305 -15.50 -13.23 21.48
CA LYS A 305 -16.05 -11.97 22.00
C LYS A 305 -15.05 -10.80 21.90
N GLU A 306 -13.77 -11.04 22.18
CA GLU A 306 -12.74 -10.01 22.16
C GLU A 306 -12.51 -9.46 20.75
N LYS A 307 -12.35 -10.35 19.74
CA LYS A 307 -12.24 -9.95 18.32
C LYS A 307 -13.47 -9.19 17.84
N VAL A 308 -14.67 -9.65 18.17
CA VAL A 308 -15.92 -8.97 17.81
C VAL A 308 -16.00 -7.58 18.46
N THR A 309 -15.64 -7.45 19.73
CA THR A 309 -15.62 -6.15 20.42
C THR A 309 -14.60 -5.19 19.80
N ALA A 310 -13.39 -5.68 19.50
CA ALA A 310 -12.37 -4.89 18.82
C ALA A 310 -12.84 -4.43 17.43
N ALA A 311 -13.47 -5.32 16.67
CA ALA A 311 -14.05 -4.99 15.37
C ALA A 311 -15.07 -3.86 15.46
N PHE A 312 -16.02 -3.91 16.40
CA PHE A 312 -16.98 -2.83 16.61
C PHE A 312 -16.30 -1.52 17.02
N LYS A 313 -15.30 -1.54 17.90
CA LYS A 313 -14.55 -0.35 18.32
C LYS A 313 -13.84 0.32 17.12
N ILE A 314 -13.22 -0.48 16.26
CA ILE A 314 -12.53 0.00 15.06
C ILE A 314 -13.51 0.61 14.07
N ILE A 315 -14.63 -0.08 13.78
CA ILE A 315 -15.66 0.43 12.86
C ILE A 315 -16.27 1.73 13.38
N THR A 316 -16.63 1.78 14.68
CA THR A 316 -17.29 2.95 15.28
C THR A 316 -16.37 4.13 15.53
N ALA A 317 -15.06 3.93 15.50
CA ALA A 317 -14.06 5.00 15.54
C ALA A 317 -14.06 5.84 14.23
N ASP A 318 -14.67 5.33 13.15
CA ASP A 318 -14.82 6.08 11.92
C ASP A 318 -16.06 7.00 11.98
N PRO A 319 -15.88 8.34 11.94
CA PRO A 319 -16.99 9.29 12.03
C PRO A 319 -17.91 9.25 10.80
N ASN A 320 -17.46 8.68 9.69
CA ASN A 320 -18.24 8.53 8.47
C ASN A 320 -19.25 7.38 8.56
N VAL A 321 -19.05 6.42 9.47
CA VAL A 321 -19.94 5.28 9.64
C VAL A 321 -21.29 5.74 10.20
N LYS A 322 -22.35 5.51 9.44
CA LYS A 322 -23.74 5.85 9.77
C LYS A 322 -24.61 4.64 10.08
N GLY A 323 -24.12 3.43 9.81
CA GLY A 323 -24.77 2.18 10.12
C GLY A 323 -23.80 1.01 9.99
N ILE A 324 -24.10 -0.12 10.61
CA ILE A 324 -23.24 -1.31 10.59
C ILE A 324 -24.04 -2.51 10.10
N LEU A 325 -23.48 -3.26 9.18
CA LEU A 325 -23.98 -4.56 8.73
C LEU A 325 -23.04 -5.67 9.24
N VAL A 326 -23.58 -6.53 10.11
CA VAL A 326 -22.95 -7.78 10.52
C VAL A 326 -23.53 -8.91 9.67
N ASN A 327 -22.70 -9.59 8.92
CA ASN A 327 -23.11 -10.70 8.06
C ASN A 327 -22.25 -11.93 8.35
N ILE A 328 -22.81 -12.88 9.06
CA ILE A 328 -22.10 -14.08 9.54
C ILE A 328 -22.73 -15.34 8.92
N PHE A 329 -21.86 -16.16 8.35
CA PHE A 329 -22.20 -17.50 7.95
C PHE A 329 -21.54 -18.51 8.91
N GLY A 330 -22.34 -19.13 9.77
CA GLY A 330 -21.91 -20.06 10.78
C GLY A 330 -21.58 -21.43 10.17
N GLY A 331 -20.31 -21.75 10.13
CA GLY A 331 -19.83 -23.09 9.84
C GLY A 331 -19.21 -23.69 11.11
N ILE A 332 -17.89 -23.61 11.22
CA ILE A 332 -17.15 -23.92 12.48
C ILE A 332 -17.56 -22.95 13.57
N MET A 333 -17.75 -21.68 13.22
CA MET A 333 -18.28 -20.65 14.11
C MET A 333 -19.80 -20.81 14.27
N ARG A 334 -20.28 -20.81 15.50
CA ARG A 334 -21.71 -20.98 15.81
C ARG A 334 -22.39 -19.61 15.95
N CYS A 335 -23.59 -19.50 15.37
CA CYS A 335 -24.34 -18.25 15.36
C CYS A 335 -24.78 -17.77 16.77
N ASP A 336 -25.03 -18.68 17.70
CA ASP A 336 -25.35 -18.35 19.10
C ASP A 336 -24.17 -17.66 19.81
N VAL A 337 -22.95 -18.16 19.64
CA VAL A 337 -21.72 -17.57 20.21
C VAL A 337 -21.47 -16.18 19.63
N ILE A 338 -21.68 -16.00 18.32
CA ILE A 338 -21.53 -14.70 17.68
C ILE A 338 -22.61 -13.72 18.16
N ALA A 339 -23.84 -14.17 18.27
CA ALA A 339 -24.94 -13.33 18.78
C ALA A 339 -24.62 -12.77 20.18
N GLU A 340 -24.14 -13.63 21.09
CA GLU A 340 -23.69 -13.21 22.41
C GLU A 340 -22.52 -12.22 22.35
N GLY A 341 -21.54 -12.47 21.48
CA GLY A 341 -20.40 -11.58 21.24
C GLY A 341 -20.82 -10.21 20.71
N VAL A 342 -21.72 -10.17 19.71
CA VAL A 342 -22.28 -8.93 19.15
C VAL A 342 -23.02 -8.14 20.22
N ILE A 343 -23.92 -8.78 20.99
CA ILE A 343 -24.67 -8.12 22.06
C ILE A 343 -23.73 -7.53 23.12
N ALA A 344 -22.74 -8.30 23.55
CA ALA A 344 -21.76 -7.84 24.53
C ALA A 344 -20.96 -6.64 24.00
N ALA A 345 -20.50 -6.72 22.77
CA ALA A 345 -19.76 -5.64 22.11
C ALA A 345 -20.61 -4.36 21.94
N VAL A 346 -21.85 -4.49 21.48
CA VAL A 346 -22.79 -3.36 21.31
C VAL A 346 -23.04 -2.66 22.63
N LYS A 347 -23.22 -3.41 23.73
CA LYS A 347 -23.38 -2.85 25.08
C LYS A 347 -22.13 -2.14 25.58
N GLU A 348 -20.96 -2.75 25.36
CA GLU A 348 -19.66 -2.20 25.80
C GLU A 348 -19.31 -0.90 25.05
N VAL A 349 -19.53 -0.88 23.74
CA VAL A 349 -19.24 0.28 22.87
C VAL A 349 -20.30 1.38 22.99
N GLY A 350 -21.51 1.05 23.45
CA GLY A 350 -22.62 1.99 23.51
C GLY A 350 -23.06 2.46 22.12
N LEU A 351 -23.28 1.51 21.22
CA LEU A 351 -23.55 1.76 19.80
C LEU A 351 -24.72 2.70 19.59
N LYS A 352 -24.50 3.76 18.79
CA LYS A 352 -25.49 4.81 18.50
C LYS A 352 -26.04 4.77 17.08
N VAL A 353 -25.42 3.99 16.21
CA VAL A 353 -25.84 3.87 14.80
C VAL A 353 -26.69 2.62 14.60
N PRO A 354 -27.55 2.57 13.56
CA PRO A 354 -28.32 1.37 13.22
C PRO A 354 -27.40 0.16 13.02
N LEU A 355 -27.84 -0.98 13.56
CA LEU A 355 -27.16 -2.27 13.41
C LEU A 355 -28.11 -3.26 12.76
N VAL A 356 -27.72 -3.77 11.59
CA VAL A 356 -28.39 -4.90 10.93
C VAL A 356 -27.54 -6.15 11.11
N VAL A 357 -28.15 -7.25 11.51
CA VAL A 357 -27.45 -8.53 11.73
C VAL A 357 -28.13 -9.63 10.90
N ARG A 358 -27.34 -10.24 10.01
CA ARG A 358 -27.72 -11.46 9.30
C ARG A 358 -26.86 -12.61 9.82
N LEU A 359 -27.56 -13.65 10.29
CA LEU A 359 -26.94 -14.89 10.72
C LEU A 359 -27.47 -16.05 9.87
N GLU A 360 -26.59 -16.96 9.46
CA GLU A 360 -26.91 -18.16 8.71
C GLU A 360 -26.00 -19.31 9.16
N GLY A 361 -26.48 -20.57 9.05
CA GLY A 361 -25.69 -21.75 9.34
C GLY A 361 -25.91 -22.34 10.74
N THR A 362 -24.86 -22.82 11.39
CA THR A 362 -24.95 -23.59 12.66
C THR A 362 -25.55 -22.77 13.78
N ASN A 363 -26.62 -23.28 14.40
CA ASN A 363 -27.37 -22.63 15.51
C ASN A 363 -28.01 -21.28 15.15
N VAL A 364 -28.41 -21.09 13.88
CA VAL A 364 -28.97 -19.83 13.41
C VAL A 364 -30.22 -19.42 14.18
N GLU A 365 -31.16 -20.34 14.44
CA GLU A 365 -32.41 -20.06 15.15
C GLU A 365 -32.14 -19.57 16.59
N LEU A 366 -31.17 -20.21 17.29
CA LEU A 366 -30.79 -19.78 18.61
C LEU A 366 -30.10 -18.42 18.58
N GLY A 367 -29.23 -18.18 17.61
CA GLY A 367 -28.56 -16.88 17.42
C GLY A 367 -29.55 -15.76 17.14
N LYS A 368 -30.52 -15.95 16.23
CA LYS A 368 -31.62 -15.00 15.95
C LYS A 368 -32.45 -14.74 17.21
N LYS A 369 -32.79 -15.77 17.97
CA LYS A 369 -33.52 -15.62 19.23
C LYS A 369 -32.75 -14.75 20.25
N ILE A 370 -31.47 -15.02 20.44
CA ILE A 370 -30.59 -14.24 21.33
C ILE A 370 -30.56 -12.77 20.93
N ILE A 371 -30.40 -12.47 19.64
CA ILE A 371 -30.43 -11.09 19.12
C ILE A 371 -31.78 -10.41 19.41
N ASN A 372 -32.89 -11.06 19.09
CA ASN A 372 -34.23 -10.50 19.24
C ASN A 372 -34.61 -10.26 20.72
N GLU A 373 -34.18 -11.14 21.63
CA GLU A 373 -34.45 -11.03 23.08
C GLU A 373 -33.47 -10.10 23.82
N SER A 374 -32.44 -9.56 23.12
CA SER A 374 -31.37 -8.75 23.75
C SER A 374 -31.83 -7.42 24.32
N GLY A 375 -32.98 -6.90 23.90
CA GLY A 375 -33.48 -5.56 24.20
C GLY A 375 -32.71 -4.43 23.53
N LEU A 376 -31.79 -4.75 22.63
CA LEU A 376 -31.02 -3.77 21.84
C LEU A 376 -31.78 -3.42 20.56
N ASN A 377 -31.54 -2.21 20.03
CA ASN A 377 -32.09 -1.80 18.74
C ASN A 377 -31.27 -2.43 17.60
N VAL A 378 -31.44 -3.73 17.41
CA VAL A 378 -30.79 -4.52 16.36
C VAL A 378 -31.84 -5.01 15.39
N ILE A 379 -31.62 -4.77 14.10
CA ILE A 379 -32.49 -5.19 13.02
C ILE A 379 -32.01 -6.56 12.52
N SER A 380 -32.81 -7.59 12.71
CA SER A 380 -32.53 -8.92 12.15
C SER A 380 -32.83 -8.97 10.66
N ALA A 381 -32.01 -9.68 9.89
CA ALA A 381 -32.20 -9.90 8.46
C ALA A 381 -32.20 -11.41 8.14
N ASP A 382 -32.99 -11.78 7.13
CA ASP A 382 -33.19 -13.18 6.76
C ASP A 382 -32.17 -13.68 5.75
N ASP A 383 -31.82 -12.87 4.79
CA ASP A 383 -30.80 -13.15 3.77
C ASP A 383 -29.92 -11.94 3.50
N LEU A 384 -28.95 -12.06 2.60
CA LEU A 384 -28.01 -11.00 2.30
C LEU A 384 -28.67 -9.81 1.59
N ASP A 385 -29.66 -10.06 0.73
CA ASP A 385 -30.42 -9.03 0.03
C ASP A 385 -31.26 -8.22 1.02
N ASP A 386 -32.00 -8.88 1.91
CA ASP A 386 -32.78 -8.25 2.97
C ASP A 386 -31.89 -7.43 3.93
N ALA A 387 -30.71 -7.96 4.27
CA ALA A 387 -29.74 -7.27 5.10
C ALA A 387 -29.26 -5.96 4.45
N ALA A 388 -28.90 -6.00 3.17
CA ALA A 388 -28.46 -4.82 2.43
C ALA A 388 -29.56 -3.77 2.31
N ARG A 389 -30.78 -4.18 1.96
CA ARG A 389 -31.95 -3.28 1.91
C ARG A 389 -32.22 -2.60 3.24
N LYS A 390 -32.21 -3.37 4.35
CA LYS A 390 -32.48 -2.86 5.69
C LYS A 390 -31.43 -1.86 6.14
N ILE A 391 -30.12 -2.16 5.97
CA ILE A 391 -29.07 -1.24 6.40
C ILE A 391 -29.04 0.03 5.55
N VAL A 392 -29.19 -0.08 4.22
CA VAL A 392 -29.22 1.09 3.33
C VAL A 392 -30.42 1.99 3.65
N LYS A 393 -31.59 1.40 3.92
CA LYS A 393 -32.77 2.15 4.34
C LYS A 393 -32.55 2.84 5.69
N ALA A 394 -31.96 2.15 6.67
CA ALA A 394 -31.71 2.71 8.00
C ALA A 394 -30.69 3.85 7.99
N VAL A 395 -29.77 3.89 7.02
CA VAL A 395 -28.75 4.94 6.87
C VAL A 395 -29.25 6.13 6.06
N LYS A 396 -30.15 5.90 5.09
CA LYS A 396 -30.72 6.99 4.25
C LYS A 396 -31.88 7.72 4.92
N GLY A 397 -32.52 7.16 5.93
CA GLY A 397 -33.67 7.70 6.65
C GLY A 397 -34.96 7.31 5.99
#